data_0e439d039ecb703d22087c1627a0e162
#
_entry.id   0e439d039ecb703d22087c1627a0e162
#
_cell.length_a   1.000
_cell.length_b   1.000
_cell.length_c   1.000
_cell.angle_alpha   90.00
_cell.angle_beta   90.00
_cell.angle_gamma   90.00
#
_symmetry.space_group_name_H-M   'P 1'
#
loop_
_entity.id
_entity.type
_entity.pdbx_description
1 polymer ?
#
loop_
_entity_poly.entity_id
_entity_poly.type
_entity_poly.pdbx_seq_one_letter_code
_entity_poly.pdbx_strand_id
1 'polypeptide(L)'
;MDRPHYPEDILPFGDHPAYQDLDQAKKHELLSWTIIAFNRNTVVAELTVANPAFELVISGEYPGLAGRALEACLLQAMVDEQYHTLMHINASAVTRRKRDRAIPDSALPLPHHSVRHQEMCAQAMERWQASLTTLAFSTDSEIGIGAYLDLLADNPNVQPIDQATAALHNRDEYCHASIAADARCARTSLLGLTGLTGLADPAPLTPDTPVRLATRFAKGMMPRHFAGLPGAAILPTRTTSSPD
;
A
#
# COMPACT_ATOMS: atom_id res chain seq x y z
N MET A 1 -13.29 29.16 -0.19
CA MET A 1 -11.85 28.86 -0.07
C MET A 1 -11.51 27.63 -0.87
N ASP A 2 -10.36 27.62 -1.51
CA ASP A 2 -9.88 26.45 -2.24
C ASP A 2 -9.37 25.41 -1.23
N ARG A 3 -9.90 24.18 -1.30
CA ARG A 3 -9.53 23.10 -0.38
C ARG A 3 -8.19 22.49 -0.75
N PRO A 4 -7.40 21.99 0.22
CA PRO A 4 -6.22 21.20 -0.07
C PRO A 4 -6.57 19.87 -0.74
N HIS A 5 -5.61 19.25 -1.39
CA HIS A 5 -5.77 17.94 -2.02
C HIS A 5 -5.52 16.77 -1.08
N TYR A 6 -4.90 17.03 0.07
CA TYR A 6 -4.54 16.02 1.05
C TYR A 6 -4.72 16.57 2.46
N PRO A 7 -5.13 15.75 3.45
CA PRO A 7 -5.27 16.18 4.83
C PRO A 7 -3.93 16.52 5.45
N GLU A 8 -3.83 17.70 6.05
CA GLU A 8 -2.58 18.18 6.67
C GLU A 8 -2.27 17.42 7.97
N ASP A 9 -3.27 16.99 8.69
CA ASP A 9 -3.20 16.31 9.98
C ASP A 9 -2.67 14.88 9.92
N ILE A 10 -2.67 14.27 8.74
CA ILE A 10 -2.08 12.94 8.53
C ILE A 10 -0.72 12.97 7.84
N LEU A 11 -0.14 14.16 7.62
CA LEU A 11 1.22 14.26 7.11
C LEU A 11 2.23 13.80 8.17
N PRO A 12 3.15 12.86 7.83
CA PRO A 12 4.16 12.38 8.78
C PRO A 12 5.13 13.48 9.26
N PHE A 13 5.19 14.59 8.53
CA PHE A 13 6.03 15.75 8.82
C PHE A 13 5.20 17.02 9.11
N GLY A 14 3.89 16.87 9.30
CA GLY A 14 2.97 17.99 9.56
C GLY A 14 3.39 18.85 10.76
N ASP A 15 3.88 18.23 11.82
CA ASP A 15 4.33 18.93 13.03
C ASP A 15 5.78 19.44 12.94
N HIS A 16 6.48 19.19 11.82
CA HIS A 16 7.87 19.62 11.69
C HIS A 16 7.97 21.15 11.51
N PRO A 17 8.85 21.86 12.25
CA PRO A 17 8.95 23.31 12.18
C PRO A 17 9.11 23.85 10.76
N ALA A 18 9.96 23.23 9.93
CA ALA A 18 10.14 23.65 8.54
C ALA A 18 8.86 23.57 7.68
N TYR A 19 7.90 22.70 8.04
CA TYR A 19 6.60 22.65 7.39
C TYR A 19 5.67 23.73 7.98
N GLN A 20 5.67 23.88 9.29
CA GLN A 20 4.83 24.87 9.98
C GLN A 20 5.16 26.31 9.56
N ASP A 21 6.43 26.60 9.31
CA ASP A 21 6.93 27.92 8.86
C ASP A 21 6.59 28.25 7.39
N LEU A 22 6.05 27.29 6.63
CA LEU A 22 5.64 27.54 5.25
C LEU A 22 4.40 28.42 5.17
N ASP A 23 4.37 29.29 4.17
CA ASP A 23 3.15 29.98 3.81
C ASP A 23 2.07 29.02 3.26
N GLN A 24 0.82 29.46 3.24
CA GLN A 24 -0.31 28.65 2.84
C GLN A 24 -0.21 28.17 1.37
N ALA A 25 0.39 28.98 0.50
CA ALA A 25 0.54 28.61 -0.91
C ALA A 25 1.53 27.44 -1.06
N LYS A 26 2.63 27.45 -0.30
CA LYS A 26 3.61 26.36 -0.27
C LYS A 26 3.04 25.10 0.39
N LYS A 27 2.26 25.25 1.45
CA LYS A 27 1.53 24.11 2.04
C LYS A 27 0.61 23.46 1.03
N HIS A 28 -0.23 24.23 0.33
CA HIS A 28 -1.10 23.72 -0.72
C HIS A 28 -0.33 23.07 -1.90
N GLU A 29 0.84 23.60 -2.23
CA GLU A 29 1.72 22.98 -3.22
C GLU A 29 2.16 21.59 -2.78
N LEU A 30 2.68 21.46 -1.55
CA LEU A 30 3.10 20.18 -0.98
C LEU A 30 1.95 19.17 -0.88
N LEU A 31 0.78 19.62 -0.42
CA LEU A 31 -0.40 18.75 -0.32
C LEU A 31 -0.90 18.27 -1.70
N SER A 32 -0.70 19.08 -2.75
CA SER A 32 -0.96 18.65 -4.14
C SER A 32 0.02 17.56 -4.60
N TRP A 33 1.30 17.68 -4.24
CA TRP A 33 2.30 16.67 -4.55
C TRP A 33 2.09 15.40 -3.71
N THR A 34 1.63 15.55 -2.47
CA THR A 34 1.33 14.42 -1.60
C THR A 34 0.24 13.54 -2.17
N ILE A 35 -0.88 14.12 -2.62
CA ILE A 35 -1.96 13.31 -3.24
C ILE A 35 -1.52 12.68 -4.56
N ILE A 36 -0.73 13.37 -5.38
CA ILE A 36 -0.18 12.80 -6.61
C ILE A 36 0.74 11.61 -6.29
N ALA A 37 1.58 11.73 -5.28
CA ALA A 37 2.45 10.64 -4.84
C ALA A 37 1.64 9.48 -4.25
N PHE A 38 0.61 9.76 -3.46
CA PHE A 38 -0.31 8.75 -2.93
C PHE A 38 -0.99 7.97 -4.07
N ASN A 39 -1.63 8.68 -5.01
CA ASN A 39 -2.28 8.05 -6.16
C ASN A 39 -1.31 7.17 -6.97
N ARG A 40 -0.07 7.65 -7.16
CA ARG A 40 0.96 6.86 -7.84
C ARG A 40 1.36 5.61 -7.03
N ASN A 41 1.48 5.75 -5.71
CA ASN A 41 1.80 4.63 -4.84
C ASN A 41 0.75 3.52 -4.95
N THR A 42 -0.52 3.89 -4.91
CA THR A 42 -1.65 2.99 -5.11
C THR A 42 -1.55 2.29 -6.47
N VAL A 43 -1.45 3.05 -7.56
CA VAL A 43 -1.31 2.50 -8.92
C VAL A 43 -0.16 1.49 -9.03
N VAL A 44 1.01 1.81 -8.47
CA VAL A 44 2.16 0.90 -8.54
C VAL A 44 1.94 -0.34 -7.67
N ALA A 45 1.35 -0.20 -6.47
CA ALA A 45 1.07 -1.33 -5.60
C ALA A 45 0.10 -2.32 -6.25
N GLU A 46 -1.00 -1.83 -6.80
CA GLU A 46 -2.01 -2.66 -7.47
C GLU A 46 -1.42 -3.37 -8.70
N LEU A 47 -0.70 -2.66 -9.55
CA LEU A 47 -0.12 -3.23 -10.76
C LEU A 47 1.04 -4.20 -10.50
N THR A 48 1.83 -4.01 -9.44
CA THR A 48 3.08 -4.75 -9.23
C THR A 48 3.05 -5.70 -8.04
N VAL A 49 2.02 -5.63 -7.21
CA VAL A 49 1.90 -6.47 -6.01
C VAL A 49 0.54 -7.17 -5.94
N ALA A 50 -0.59 -6.44 -5.90
CA ALA A 50 -1.92 -7.02 -5.71
C ALA A 50 -2.33 -7.93 -6.88
N ASN A 51 -2.42 -7.38 -8.09
CA ASN A 51 -2.79 -8.17 -9.26
C ASN A 51 -1.86 -9.37 -9.51
N PRO A 52 -0.51 -9.26 -9.45
CA PRO A 52 0.38 -10.40 -9.53
C PRO A 52 0.14 -11.47 -8.45
N ALA A 53 -0.21 -11.08 -7.22
CA ALA A 53 -0.53 -12.04 -6.17
C ALA A 53 -1.79 -12.84 -6.50
N PHE A 54 -2.84 -12.18 -6.99
CA PHE A 54 -4.09 -12.81 -7.40
C PHE A 54 -3.86 -13.77 -8.58
N GLU A 55 -3.07 -13.37 -9.57
CA GLU A 55 -2.67 -14.25 -10.69
C GLU A 55 -1.95 -15.51 -10.21
N LEU A 56 -1.05 -15.39 -9.23
CA LEU A 56 -0.33 -16.54 -8.66
C LEU A 56 -1.28 -17.52 -7.97
N VAL A 57 -2.30 -17.02 -7.25
CA VAL A 57 -3.33 -17.90 -6.65
C VAL A 57 -4.14 -18.60 -7.73
N ILE A 58 -4.65 -17.87 -8.72
CA ILE A 58 -5.48 -18.40 -9.82
C ILE A 58 -4.69 -19.42 -10.65
N SER A 59 -3.40 -19.19 -10.86
CA SER A 59 -2.53 -20.14 -11.60
C SER A 59 -2.15 -21.40 -10.82
N GLY A 60 -2.57 -21.52 -9.55
CA GLY A 60 -2.33 -22.70 -8.73
C GLY A 60 -0.94 -22.77 -8.08
N GLU A 61 -0.22 -21.64 -8.00
CA GLU A 61 1.06 -21.58 -7.28
C GLU A 61 0.95 -21.96 -5.79
N TYR A 62 -0.27 -21.90 -5.23
CA TYR A 62 -0.53 -22.23 -3.84
C TYR A 62 -1.54 -23.38 -3.72
N PRO A 63 -1.07 -24.63 -3.62
CA PRO A 63 -1.94 -25.82 -3.66
C PRO A 63 -3.09 -25.84 -2.64
N GLY A 64 -2.96 -25.09 -1.54
CA GLY A 64 -3.99 -24.94 -0.52
C GLY A 64 -5.03 -23.84 -0.80
N LEU A 65 -4.84 -23.04 -1.84
CA LEU A 65 -5.70 -21.93 -2.23
C LEU A 65 -6.33 -22.19 -3.60
N ALA A 66 -7.11 -23.27 -3.71
CA ALA A 66 -7.76 -23.65 -4.96
C ALA A 66 -9.28 -23.74 -4.80
N GLY A 67 -9.99 -23.40 -5.87
CA GLY A 67 -11.44 -23.61 -5.96
C GLY A 67 -12.15 -22.52 -6.76
N ARG A 68 -13.19 -22.90 -7.51
CA ARG A 68 -13.92 -22.00 -8.41
C ARG A 68 -14.47 -20.75 -7.74
N ALA A 69 -14.91 -20.86 -6.49
CA ALA A 69 -15.43 -19.71 -5.77
C ALA A 69 -14.32 -18.68 -5.49
N LEU A 70 -13.14 -19.13 -5.03
CA LEU A 70 -12.00 -18.28 -4.80
C LEU A 70 -11.49 -17.66 -6.12
N GLU A 71 -11.36 -18.46 -7.16
CA GLU A 71 -10.97 -17.97 -8.49
C GLU A 71 -11.90 -16.85 -8.98
N ALA A 72 -13.24 -17.04 -8.84
CA ALA A 72 -14.21 -16.03 -9.23
C ALA A 72 -14.08 -14.74 -8.40
N CYS A 73 -13.89 -14.85 -7.09
CA CYS A 73 -13.66 -13.69 -6.21
C CYS A 73 -12.38 -12.92 -6.57
N LEU A 74 -11.29 -13.66 -6.82
CA LEU A 74 -10.02 -13.03 -7.19
C LEU A 74 -10.07 -12.38 -8.57
N LEU A 75 -10.74 -12.98 -9.54
CA LEU A 75 -10.96 -12.36 -10.85
C LEU A 75 -11.79 -11.08 -10.74
N GLN A 76 -12.80 -11.06 -9.84
CA GLN A 76 -13.58 -9.86 -9.56
C GLN A 76 -12.68 -8.79 -8.93
N ALA A 77 -11.91 -9.14 -7.90
CA ALA A 77 -10.95 -8.23 -7.28
C ALA A 77 -9.96 -7.65 -8.30
N MET A 78 -9.41 -8.46 -9.20
CA MET A 78 -8.52 -7.97 -10.26
C MET A 78 -9.18 -6.95 -11.20
N VAL A 79 -10.49 -7.08 -11.47
CA VAL A 79 -11.25 -6.07 -12.24
C VAL A 79 -11.36 -4.78 -11.44
N ASP A 80 -11.67 -4.88 -10.14
CA ASP A 80 -11.77 -3.74 -9.25
C ASP A 80 -10.41 -3.02 -9.14
N GLU A 81 -9.29 -3.74 -8.98
CA GLU A 81 -7.92 -3.18 -8.95
C GLU A 81 -7.55 -2.42 -10.24
N GLN A 82 -7.95 -2.93 -11.40
CA GLN A 82 -7.75 -2.21 -12.67
C GLN A 82 -8.57 -0.90 -12.69
N TYR A 83 -9.77 -0.92 -12.12
CA TYR A 83 -10.62 0.26 -12.02
C TYR A 83 -10.06 1.27 -11.00
N HIS A 84 -9.56 0.82 -9.86
CA HIS A 84 -8.85 1.65 -8.89
C HIS A 84 -7.64 2.34 -9.53
N THR A 85 -6.79 1.56 -10.21
CA THR A 85 -5.66 2.09 -10.99
C THR A 85 -6.11 3.22 -11.93
N LEU A 86 -7.18 3.02 -12.70
CA LEU A 86 -7.71 4.01 -13.62
C LEU A 86 -8.22 5.27 -12.89
N MET A 87 -8.93 5.10 -11.78
CA MET A 87 -9.42 6.22 -10.96
C MET A 87 -8.27 7.09 -10.44
N HIS A 88 -7.24 6.46 -9.85
CA HIS A 88 -6.09 7.18 -9.31
C HIS A 88 -5.26 7.90 -10.38
N ILE A 89 -5.08 7.30 -11.57
CA ILE A 89 -4.45 7.96 -12.72
C ILE A 89 -5.25 9.21 -13.12
N ASN A 90 -6.58 9.10 -13.24
CA ASN A 90 -7.45 10.19 -13.61
C ASN A 90 -7.47 11.32 -12.56
N ALA A 91 -7.54 10.98 -11.26
CA ALA A 91 -7.48 11.95 -10.17
C ALA A 91 -6.15 12.72 -10.21
N SER A 92 -5.02 12.01 -10.37
CA SER A 92 -3.71 12.63 -10.55
C SER A 92 -3.66 13.57 -11.75
N ALA A 93 -4.22 13.16 -12.90
CA ALA A 93 -4.24 14.00 -14.11
C ALA A 93 -5.06 15.28 -13.91
N VAL A 94 -6.18 15.22 -13.21
CA VAL A 94 -7.00 16.39 -12.85
C VAL A 94 -6.24 17.32 -11.92
N THR A 95 -5.64 16.78 -10.85
CA THR A 95 -4.83 17.55 -9.88
C THR A 95 -3.67 18.25 -10.57
N ARG A 96 -2.94 17.55 -11.43
CA ARG A 96 -1.80 18.11 -12.20
C ARG A 96 -2.24 19.30 -13.05
N ARG A 97 -3.31 19.16 -13.83
CA ARG A 97 -3.83 20.26 -14.65
C ARG A 97 -4.29 21.45 -13.82
N LYS A 98 -5.03 21.17 -12.74
CA LYS A 98 -5.62 22.21 -11.88
C LYS A 98 -4.56 23.01 -11.12
N ARG A 99 -3.43 22.37 -10.79
CA ARG A 99 -2.36 22.93 -9.96
C ARG A 99 -1.06 23.22 -10.71
N ASP A 100 -1.06 23.06 -12.03
CA ASP A 100 0.13 23.23 -12.87
C ASP A 100 1.32 22.41 -12.39
N ARG A 101 1.11 21.09 -12.24
CA ARG A 101 2.14 20.14 -11.77
C ARG A 101 2.68 19.33 -12.95
N ALA A 102 3.73 19.84 -13.58
CA ALA A 102 4.27 19.31 -14.83
C ALA A 102 5.20 18.11 -14.68
N ILE A 103 5.71 17.81 -13.47
CA ILE A 103 6.64 16.67 -13.24
C ILE A 103 5.91 15.37 -13.56
N PRO A 104 6.40 14.54 -14.52
CA PRO A 104 5.77 13.28 -14.86
C PRO A 104 5.93 12.23 -13.78
N ASP A 105 5.08 11.19 -13.77
CA ASP A 105 5.14 10.11 -12.79
C ASP A 105 6.46 9.34 -12.83
N SER A 106 7.08 9.23 -14.01
CA SER A 106 8.40 8.59 -14.17
C SER A 106 9.53 9.31 -13.44
N ALA A 107 9.36 10.60 -13.12
CA ALA A 107 10.34 11.37 -12.36
C ALA A 107 10.10 11.34 -10.83
N LEU A 108 8.96 10.80 -10.39
CA LEU A 108 8.69 10.57 -8.98
C LEU A 108 9.39 9.29 -8.51
N PRO A 109 9.87 9.24 -7.27
CA PRO A 109 10.47 8.02 -6.72
C PRO A 109 9.47 6.87 -6.71
N LEU A 110 9.96 5.64 -6.86
CA LEU A 110 9.13 4.46 -6.69
C LEU A 110 8.64 4.37 -5.23
N PRO A 111 7.44 3.84 -4.99
CA PRO A 111 6.94 3.59 -3.65
C PRO A 111 7.89 2.67 -2.88
N HIS A 112 8.18 3.02 -1.64
CA HIS A 112 9.07 2.22 -0.80
C HIS A 112 8.58 0.76 -0.65
N HIS A 113 7.28 0.57 -0.50
CA HIS A 113 6.64 -0.74 -0.44
C HIS A 113 6.99 -1.59 -1.67
N SER A 114 6.78 -1.04 -2.87
CA SER A 114 7.07 -1.76 -4.12
C SER A 114 8.56 -2.01 -4.33
N VAL A 115 9.43 -1.06 -3.95
CA VAL A 115 10.88 -1.26 -3.97
C VAL A 115 11.26 -2.41 -3.04
N ARG A 116 10.72 -2.42 -1.81
CA ARG A 116 11.03 -3.46 -0.84
C ARG A 116 10.52 -4.84 -1.26
N HIS A 117 9.32 -4.89 -1.86
CA HIS A 117 8.80 -6.10 -2.47
C HIS A 117 9.76 -6.65 -3.54
N GLN A 118 10.17 -5.79 -4.49
CA GLN A 118 11.09 -6.18 -5.55
C GLN A 118 12.44 -6.68 -5.00
N GLU A 119 13.02 -5.99 -4.01
CA GLU A 119 14.27 -6.41 -3.35
C GLU A 119 14.12 -7.79 -2.70
N MET A 120 13.02 -8.03 -1.99
CA MET A 120 12.80 -9.32 -1.32
C MET A 120 12.57 -10.45 -2.34
N CYS A 121 11.81 -10.20 -3.39
CA CYS A 121 11.64 -11.18 -4.46
C CYS A 121 12.96 -11.49 -5.18
N ALA A 122 13.81 -10.48 -5.42
CA ALA A 122 15.13 -10.66 -6.05
C ALA A 122 16.11 -11.43 -5.15
N GLN A 123 15.94 -11.41 -3.82
CA GLN A 123 16.75 -12.17 -2.88
C GLN A 123 16.25 -13.61 -2.68
N ALA A 124 15.08 -13.93 -3.20
CA ALA A 124 14.53 -15.29 -3.10
C ALA A 124 15.41 -16.28 -3.87
N MET A 125 15.79 -17.38 -3.22
CA MET A 125 16.59 -18.44 -3.84
C MET A 125 15.73 -19.39 -4.67
N GLU A 126 14.45 -19.52 -4.29
CA GLU A 126 13.48 -20.41 -4.91
C GLU A 126 12.25 -19.61 -5.38
N ARG A 127 11.62 -20.05 -6.48
CA ARG A 127 10.44 -19.40 -7.05
C ARG A 127 9.31 -19.26 -6.01
N TRP A 128 9.04 -20.28 -5.22
CA TRP A 128 8.00 -20.27 -4.22
C TRP A 128 8.20 -19.20 -3.14
N GLN A 129 9.47 -18.85 -2.80
CA GLN A 129 9.77 -17.78 -1.84
C GLN A 129 9.37 -16.41 -2.41
N ALA A 130 9.67 -16.15 -3.67
CA ALA A 130 9.24 -14.92 -4.34
C ALA A 130 7.71 -14.85 -4.43
N SER A 131 7.06 -15.95 -4.79
CA SER A 131 5.59 -16.03 -4.83
C SER A 131 4.97 -15.78 -3.47
N LEU A 132 5.49 -16.41 -2.41
CA LEU A 132 5.01 -16.20 -1.03
C LEU A 132 5.25 -14.75 -0.55
N THR A 133 6.37 -14.15 -0.92
CA THR A 133 6.65 -12.74 -0.65
C THR A 133 5.59 -11.85 -1.30
N THR A 134 5.26 -12.09 -2.56
CA THR A 134 4.24 -11.33 -3.30
C THR A 134 2.87 -11.46 -2.63
N LEU A 135 2.47 -12.67 -2.26
CA LEU A 135 1.20 -12.90 -1.55
C LEU A 135 1.18 -12.19 -0.19
N ALA A 136 2.28 -12.22 0.56
CA ALA A 136 2.36 -11.56 1.86
C ALA A 136 2.25 -10.04 1.75
N PHE A 137 2.93 -9.44 0.76
CA PHE A 137 2.87 -8.01 0.50
C PHE A 137 1.48 -7.57 0.04
N SER A 138 0.83 -8.33 -0.85
CA SER A 138 -0.55 -8.07 -1.27
C SER A 138 -1.51 -8.13 -0.09
N THR A 139 -1.45 -9.21 0.70
CA THR A 139 -2.33 -9.38 1.87
C THR A 139 -2.20 -8.25 2.89
N ASP A 140 -0.97 -7.77 3.14
CA ASP A 140 -0.72 -6.64 4.03
C ASP A 140 -1.29 -5.33 3.46
N SER A 141 -1.17 -5.13 2.15
CA SER A 141 -1.73 -3.97 1.46
C SER A 141 -3.24 -3.94 1.52
N GLU A 142 -3.91 -5.03 1.15
CA GLU A 142 -5.37 -5.16 1.13
C GLU A 142 -6.00 -4.95 2.53
N ILE A 143 -5.35 -5.46 3.57
CA ILE A 143 -5.84 -5.29 4.95
C ILE A 143 -5.59 -3.88 5.48
N GLY A 144 -4.49 -3.26 5.06
CA GLY A 144 -4.03 -1.98 5.59
C GLY A 144 -4.61 -0.76 4.91
N ILE A 145 -4.95 -0.86 3.62
CA ILE A 145 -5.30 0.31 2.82
C ILE A 145 -6.64 0.93 3.21
N GLY A 146 -7.63 0.12 3.57
CA GLY A 146 -8.98 0.60 3.89
C GLY A 146 -9.00 1.66 4.98
N ALA A 147 -8.30 1.41 6.10
CA ALA A 147 -8.21 2.38 7.20
C ALA A 147 -7.56 3.70 6.78
N TYR A 148 -6.66 3.67 5.80
CA TYR A 148 -6.02 4.87 5.26
C TYR A 148 -6.94 5.63 4.30
N LEU A 149 -7.69 4.90 3.48
CA LEU A 149 -8.68 5.48 2.57
C LEU A 149 -9.82 6.16 3.33
N ASP A 150 -10.23 5.64 4.49
CA ASP A 150 -11.22 6.28 5.36
C ASP A 150 -10.80 7.70 5.78
N LEU A 151 -9.51 7.92 6.08
CA LEU A 151 -8.99 9.23 6.45
C LEU A 151 -9.13 10.28 5.34
N LEU A 152 -9.12 9.87 4.08
CA LEU A 152 -9.35 10.75 2.93
C LEU A 152 -10.83 10.84 2.57
N ALA A 153 -11.54 9.71 2.57
CA ALA A 153 -12.94 9.62 2.18
C ALA A 153 -13.85 10.42 3.11
N ASP A 154 -13.58 10.38 4.40
CA ASP A 154 -14.40 11.04 5.44
C ASP A 154 -13.98 12.49 5.70
N ASN A 155 -12.93 13.00 5.06
CA ASN A 155 -12.44 14.35 5.31
C ASN A 155 -13.13 15.39 4.41
N PRO A 156 -14.09 16.19 4.93
CA PRO A 156 -14.82 17.18 4.15
C PRO A 156 -13.97 18.38 3.73
N ASN A 157 -12.74 18.49 4.25
CA ASN A 157 -11.87 19.64 4.03
C ASN A 157 -10.95 19.45 2.81
N VAL A 158 -10.85 18.24 2.23
CA VAL A 158 -10.07 18.00 1.01
C VAL A 158 -10.89 18.25 -0.26
N GLN A 159 -10.20 18.26 -1.39
CA GLN A 159 -10.87 18.41 -2.69
C GLN A 159 -11.85 17.27 -2.93
N PRO A 160 -13.06 17.57 -3.47
CA PRO A 160 -14.09 16.54 -3.68
C PRO A 160 -13.66 15.37 -4.57
N ILE A 161 -12.74 15.60 -5.52
CA ILE A 161 -12.24 14.55 -6.37
C ILE A 161 -11.40 13.53 -5.58
N ASP A 162 -10.57 13.99 -4.66
CA ASP A 162 -9.70 13.13 -3.86
C ASP A 162 -10.54 12.35 -2.85
N GLN A 163 -11.52 13.01 -2.22
CA GLN A 163 -12.49 12.39 -1.34
C GLN A 163 -13.29 11.30 -2.07
N ALA A 164 -13.82 11.59 -3.26
CA ALA A 164 -14.62 10.65 -4.03
C ALA A 164 -13.78 9.47 -4.52
N THR A 165 -12.53 9.71 -4.95
CA THR A 165 -11.62 8.64 -5.37
C THR A 165 -11.34 7.69 -4.20
N ALA A 166 -11.02 8.21 -3.03
CA ALA A 166 -10.78 7.40 -1.84
C ALA A 166 -12.04 6.63 -1.40
N ALA A 167 -13.21 7.27 -1.41
CA ALA A 167 -14.47 6.62 -1.00
C ALA A 167 -14.89 5.50 -1.96
N LEU A 168 -14.70 5.67 -3.27
CA LEU A 168 -15.02 4.64 -4.26
C LEU A 168 -14.05 3.47 -4.18
N HIS A 169 -12.77 3.72 -4.00
CA HIS A 169 -11.77 2.70 -3.77
C HIS A 169 -12.10 1.90 -2.50
N ASN A 170 -12.26 2.59 -1.38
CA ASN A 170 -12.50 1.97 -0.07
C ASN A 170 -13.75 1.07 -0.01
N ARG A 171 -14.76 1.38 -0.81
CA ARG A 171 -15.97 0.56 -0.90
C ARG A 171 -15.66 -0.89 -1.30
N ASP A 172 -14.73 -1.08 -2.22
CA ASP A 172 -14.39 -2.38 -2.77
C ASP A 172 -13.35 -3.09 -1.88
N GLU A 173 -12.50 -2.33 -1.18
CA GLU A 173 -11.48 -2.85 -0.26
C GLU A 173 -12.02 -3.69 0.90
N TYR A 174 -13.25 -3.46 1.35
CA TYR A 174 -13.89 -4.34 2.33
C TYR A 174 -14.03 -5.78 1.84
N CYS A 175 -14.31 -5.97 0.55
CA CYS A 175 -14.37 -7.29 -0.06
C CYS A 175 -12.98 -7.90 -0.21
N HIS A 176 -12.00 -7.11 -0.67
CA HIS A 176 -10.62 -7.54 -0.84
C HIS A 176 -9.98 -7.94 0.49
N ALA A 177 -10.13 -7.13 1.53
CA ALA A 177 -9.68 -7.44 2.88
C ALA A 177 -10.31 -8.74 3.42
N SER A 178 -11.57 -9.02 3.10
CA SER A 178 -12.25 -10.27 3.48
C SER A 178 -11.64 -11.46 2.76
N ILE A 179 -11.38 -11.36 1.45
CA ILE A 179 -10.73 -12.41 0.66
C ILE A 179 -9.32 -12.67 1.20
N ALA A 180 -8.56 -11.61 1.50
CA ALA A 180 -7.23 -11.69 2.08
C ALA A 180 -7.24 -12.31 3.49
N ALA A 181 -8.26 -12.01 4.30
CA ALA A 181 -8.46 -12.61 5.62
C ALA A 181 -8.81 -14.10 5.53
N ASP A 182 -9.63 -14.50 4.57
CA ASP A 182 -9.97 -15.91 4.32
C ASP A 182 -8.79 -16.70 3.75
N ALA A 183 -8.00 -16.10 2.88
CA ALA A 183 -6.71 -16.66 2.46
C ALA A 183 -5.74 -16.80 3.65
N ARG A 184 -5.82 -15.95 4.68
CA ARG A 184 -5.15 -16.14 5.98
C ARG A 184 -5.72 -17.33 6.77
N CYS A 185 -7.02 -17.61 6.70
CA CYS A 185 -7.63 -18.78 7.34
C CYS A 185 -7.25 -20.10 6.64
N ALA A 186 -6.99 -20.09 5.34
CA ALA A 186 -6.31 -21.15 4.60
C ALA A 186 -4.84 -21.37 5.04
N ARG A 187 -4.38 -20.58 5.98
CA ARG A 187 -3.09 -20.58 6.67
C ARG A 187 -2.71 -21.93 7.30
N THR A 188 -3.66 -22.73 7.73
CA THR A 188 -3.43 -24.12 8.13
C THR A 188 -2.86 -24.93 6.97
N SER A 189 -3.22 -24.58 5.75
CA SER A 189 -2.69 -25.18 4.50
C SER A 189 -1.32 -24.63 4.13
N LEU A 190 -1.04 -23.34 4.39
CA LEU A 190 0.31 -22.78 4.22
C LEU A 190 1.32 -23.36 5.22
N LEU A 191 0.90 -23.65 6.45
CA LEU A 191 1.69 -24.39 7.43
C LEU A 191 1.90 -25.84 6.97
N GLY A 192 0.96 -26.43 6.22
CA GLY A 192 1.13 -27.70 5.53
C GLY A 192 2.20 -27.62 4.42
N LEU A 193 2.33 -26.50 3.72
CA LEU A 193 3.37 -26.28 2.71
C LEU A 193 4.78 -26.21 3.31
N THR A 194 4.95 -25.60 4.49
CA THR A 194 6.25 -25.61 5.20
C THR A 194 6.63 -27.01 5.68
N GLY A 195 5.64 -27.87 5.99
CA GLY A 195 5.87 -29.30 6.27
C GLY A 195 6.30 -30.11 5.04
N LEU A 196 5.90 -29.71 3.84
CA LEU A 196 6.29 -30.36 2.58
C LEU A 196 7.70 -30.00 2.10
N THR A 197 8.27 -28.89 2.56
CA THR A 197 9.58 -28.40 2.12
C THR A 197 10.77 -28.97 2.89
N GLY A 198 10.54 -29.84 3.90
CA GLY A 198 11.63 -30.45 4.68
C GLY A 198 12.49 -29.45 5.45
N LEU A 199 11.99 -28.22 5.68
CA LEU A 199 12.65 -27.26 6.55
C LEU A 199 12.64 -27.79 7.96
N ALA A 200 13.83 -28.14 8.47
CA ALA A 200 14.03 -28.56 9.82
C ALA A 200 13.40 -27.58 10.80
N ASP A 201 12.41 -28.09 11.53
CA ASP A 201 11.85 -27.61 12.77
C ASP A 201 11.85 -26.08 12.98
N PRO A 202 10.91 -25.34 12.37
CA PRO A 202 10.70 -23.98 12.79
C PRO A 202 10.13 -24.05 14.22
N ALA A 203 10.72 -23.31 15.14
CA ALA A 203 10.14 -23.13 16.46
C ALA A 203 8.63 -22.91 16.35
N PRO A 204 7.80 -23.53 17.19
CA PRO A 204 6.34 -23.55 17.02
C PRO A 204 5.84 -22.13 16.86
N LEU A 205 5.26 -21.84 15.69
CA LEU A 205 4.65 -20.56 15.39
C LEU A 205 3.49 -20.39 16.36
N THR A 206 3.67 -19.50 17.33
CA THR A 206 2.56 -19.14 18.22
C THR A 206 1.47 -18.46 17.41
N PRO A 207 0.19 -18.52 17.82
CA PRO A 207 -0.92 -17.83 17.16
C PRO A 207 -0.65 -16.34 16.86
N ASP A 208 0.25 -15.72 17.63
CA ASP A 208 0.63 -14.30 17.53
C ASP A 208 1.76 -14.03 16.52
N THR A 209 2.45 -15.06 16.04
CA THR A 209 3.63 -14.87 15.16
C THR A 209 3.31 -14.11 13.88
N PRO A 210 2.18 -14.31 13.22
CA PRO A 210 1.82 -13.56 12.02
C PRO A 210 1.28 -12.17 12.30
N VAL A 211 0.60 -11.98 13.43
CA VAL A 211 0.21 -10.63 13.89
C VAL A 211 1.46 -9.81 14.17
N ARG A 212 2.50 -10.43 14.73
CA ARG A 212 3.80 -9.78 14.96
C ARG A 212 4.54 -9.47 13.65
N LEU A 213 4.49 -10.37 12.67
CA LEU A 213 5.06 -10.12 11.35
C LEU A 213 4.29 -9.01 10.63
N ALA A 214 2.96 -9.09 10.55
CA ALA A 214 2.12 -8.04 9.97
C ALA A 214 2.30 -6.71 10.71
N THR A 215 2.35 -6.71 12.05
CA THR A 215 2.59 -5.50 12.86
C THR A 215 4.00 -4.94 12.67
N ARG A 216 5.02 -5.78 12.51
CA ARG A 216 6.38 -5.33 12.15
C ARG A 216 6.44 -4.75 10.74
N PHE A 217 5.75 -5.36 9.78
CA PHE A 217 5.62 -4.85 8.42
C PHE A 217 4.85 -3.52 8.41
N ALA A 218 3.69 -3.44 9.04
CA ALA A 218 2.90 -2.20 9.13
C ALA A 218 3.67 -1.06 9.82
N LYS A 219 4.38 -1.34 10.94
CA LYS A 219 5.24 -0.36 11.61
C LYS A 219 6.45 0.05 10.77
N GLY A 220 6.95 -0.82 9.89
CA GLY A 220 8.02 -0.50 8.94
C GLY A 220 7.53 0.30 7.73
N MET A 221 6.27 0.16 7.35
CA MET A 221 5.69 0.78 6.17
C MET A 221 5.14 2.19 6.43
N MET A 222 4.41 2.39 7.52
CA MET A 222 3.72 3.65 7.80
C MET A 222 4.64 4.88 7.87
N PRO A 223 5.80 4.87 8.54
CA PRO A 223 6.66 6.05 8.63
C PRO A 223 7.47 6.36 7.36
N ARG A 224 7.53 5.44 6.39
CA ARG A 224 8.43 5.53 5.23
C ARG A 224 7.72 5.79 3.89
N HIS A 225 6.40 5.71 3.84
CA HIS A 225 5.61 5.97 2.64
C HIS A 225 5.84 7.36 2.04
N PHE A 226 6.26 8.32 2.86
CA PHE A 226 6.43 9.70 2.49
C PHE A 226 7.90 10.15 2.33
N ALA A 227 8.88 9.27 2.59
CA ALA A 227 10.30 9.60 2.46
C ALA A 227 10.74 9.92 1.01
N GLY A 228 9.90 9.63 0.02
CA GLY A 228 10.15 9.87 -1.40
C GLY A 228 9.50 11.13 -1.98
N LEU A 229 8.87 11.98 -1.17
CA LEU A 229 8.29 13.23 -1.69
C LEU A 229 9.37 14.22 -2.10
N PRO A 230 9.17 14.96 -3.21
CA PRO A 230 10.03 16.11 -3.52
C PRO A 230 9.98 17.10 -2.35
N GLY A 231 11.07 17.27 -1.64
CA GLY A 231 11.16 18.06 -0.41
C GLY A 231 11.44 17.26 0.86
N ALA A 232 11.10 15.97 0.92
CA ALA A 232 11.42 15.12 2.07
C ALA A 232 12.93 14.91 2.27
N ALA A 233 13.72 15.10 1.22
CA ALA A 233 15.18 15.07 1.28
C ALA A 233 15.82 16.25 2.09
N ILE A 234 15.01 17.22 2.50
CA ILE A 234 15.47 18.40 3.24
C ILE A 234 15.34 18.21 4.76
N LEU A 235 14.62 17.16 5.20
CA LEU A 235 14.40 16.94 6.62
C LEU A 235 15.40 15.93 7.18
N PRO A 236 16.20 16.29 8.20
CA PRO A 236 17.12 15.35 8.84
C PRO A 236 16.31 14.23 9.53
N THR A 237 16.69 12.99 9.27
CA THR A 237 16.19 11.84 10.00
C THR A 237 16.49 12.03 11.49
N ARG A 238 15.46 12.10 12.31
CA ARG A 238 15.58 12.12 13.76
C ARG A 238 16.15 10.78 14.21
N THR A 239 17.43 10.74 14.51
CA THR A 239 18.01 9.66 15.30
C THR A 239 17.45 9.80 16.72
N THR A 240 16.53 8.94 17.10
CA THR A 240 16.15 8.77 18.49
C THR A 240 17.35 8.14 19.22
N SER A 241 18.20 8.95 19.82
CA SER A 241 19.09 8.50 20.88
C SER A 241 18.19 8.19 22.09
N SER A 242 18.10 6.92 22.49
CA SER A 242 17.60 6.53 23.81
C SER A 242 18.48 7.20 24.85
N PRO A 243 17.91 7.79 25.90
CA PRO A 243 18.68 8.07 27.11
C PRO A 243 18.90 6.76 27.86
N ASP A 244 20.13 6.60 28.34
CA ASP A 244 20.51 5.58 29.33
C ASP A 244 19.67 5.63 30.61
#